data_6e976060eb74037076c7f3958ffa08ef
#
_entry.id   6e976060eb74037076c7f3958ffa08ef
#
_cell.length_a   1.000
_cell.length_b   1.000
_cell.length_c   1.000
_cell.angle_alpha   90.00
_cell.angle_beta   90.00
_cell.angle_gamma   90.00
#
_symmetry.space_group_name_H-M   'P 1'
#
loop_
_entity.id
_entity.type
_entity.pdbx_description
1 polymer ?
#
loop_
_entity_poly.entity_id
_entity_poly.type
_entity_poly.pdbx_seq_one_letter_code
_entity_poly.pdbx_strand_id
1 'polypeptide(L)'
;MRIVVIGATGNHGIALLRDLSAQPAVTAITGVARRLPKLELPKTEWREADVLGADLDALLAGADAVVHLAWAIQPARDRAQTRAINVDGSARVFAATARAGVGTLVYASSVGAYSPGPRDRRVDEGWPTEGIPSSFYSVDKAAVERELDAVEAAHPELRVVRLRPGIVMQRGAAEGVRRLFAGPFLPGRLLRPGLIPVVPDVRGVCFQAVHSADVAQAYRLAVLRPDARGAYNVAAEAPLDLRTIARRLKALPAPVPAALARAVVAATWRARLQPTPPGWLDLALQAPLMDTTRIREELGWRPERSAVQAFDDVLEGLQDAAGEDTPPLAAGDDAPGRTQEVRTGVGSRAGE
;
A
#
# COMPACT_ATOMS: atom_id res chain seq x y z
N MET A 1 3.66 -23.25 -10.89
CA MET A 1 2.43 -22.46 -10.63
C MET A 1 2.34 -21.30 -11.60
N ARG A 2 1.13 -21.05 -12.11
CA ARG A 2 0.78 -19.86 -12.91
C ARG A 2 0.09 -18.84 -11.98
N ILE A 3 0.65 -17.65 -11.87
CA ILE A 3 0.19 -16.64 -10.91
C ILE A 3 -0.28 -15.39 -11.67
N VAL A 4 -1.45 -14.87 -11.35
CA VAL A 4 -1.93 -13.58 -11.85
C VAL A 4 -1.78 -12.53 -10.74
N VAL A 5 -1.08 -11.44 -11.04
CA VAL A 5 -0.86 -10.32 -10.10
C VAL A 5 -1.57 -9.08 -10.63
N ILE A 6 -2.66 -8.67 -9.98
CA ILE A 6 -3.45 -7.49 -10.35
C ILE A 6 -2.93 -6.28 -9.58
N GLY A 7 -2.57 -5.19 -10.27
CA GLY A 7 -1.86 -4.06 -9.70
C GLY A 7 -0.33 -4.25 -9.68
N ALA A 8 0.16 -5.03 -10.63
CA ALA A 8 1.54 -5.50 -10.73
C ALA A 8 2.60 -4.40 -10.89
N THR A 9 2.22 -3.21 -11.37
CA THR A 9 3.14 -2.07 -11.58
C THR A 9 3.32 -1.17 -10.35
N GLY A 10 2.57 -1.42 -9.27
CA GLY A 10 2.65 -0.64 -8.04
C GLY A 10 3.83 -1.03 -7.13
N ASN A 11 3.96 -0.32 -6.01
CA ASN A 11 5.03 -0.52 -5.02
C ASN A 11 5.18 -1.99 -4.55
N HIS A 12 4.08 -2.62 -4.17
CA HIS A 12 4.09 -4.04 -3.78
C HIS A 12 4.30 -4.96 -4.99
N GLY A 13 3.67 -4.60 -6.13
CA GLY A 13 3.65 -5.45 -7.32
C GLY A 13 5.03 -5.70 -7.89
N ILE A 14 5.82 -4.66 -8.12
CA ILE A 14 7.17 -4.79 -8.69
C ILE A 14 8.09 -5.61 -7.78
N ALA A 15 8.04 -5.36 -6.48
CA ALA A 15 8.83 -6.14 -5.52
C ALA A 15 8.42 -7.62 -5.54
N LEU A 16 7.10 -7.89 -5.58
CA LEU A 16 6.57 -9.25 -5.65
C LEU A 16 6.95 -9.97 -6.95
N LEU A 17 6.83 -9.30 -8.10
CA LEU A 17 7.18 -9.90 -9.39
C LEU A 17 8.65 -10.30 -9.44
N ARG A 18 9.54 -9.47 -8.92
CA ARG A 18 10.99 -9.77 -8.81
C ARG A 18 11.24 -10.99 -7.91
N ASP A 19 10.57 -11.07 -6.78
CA ASP A 19 10.70 -12.23 -5.87
C ASP A 19 10.12 -13.50 -6.49
N LEU A 20 8.89 -13.47 -7.02
CA LEU A 20 8.25 -14.63 -7.63
C LEU A 20 8.98 -15.16 -8.86
N SER A 21 9.54 -14.28 -9.71
CA SER A 21 10.24 -14.68 -10.91
C SER A 21 11.51 -15.52 -10.61
N ALA A 22 12.10 -15.35 -9.43
CA ALA A 22 13.23 -16.12 -8.96
C ALA A 22 12.85 -17.51 -8.40
N GLN A 23 11.56 -17.78 -8.17
CA GLN A 23 11.11 -19.03 -7.54
C GLN A 23 11.01 -20.18 -8.57
N PRO A 24 11.63 -21.33 -8.33
CA PRO A 24 11.49 -22.50 -9.21
C PRO A 24 10.06 -23.01 -9.35
N ALA A 25 9.26 -22.92 -8.26
CA ALA A 25 7.86 -23.34 -8.22
C ALA A 25 6.93 -22.48 -9.10
N VAL A 26 7.36 -21.26 -9.47
CA VAL A 26 6.61 -20.36 -10.34
C VAL A 26 7.05 -20.59 -11.79
N THR A 27 6.12 -20.98 -12.64
CA THR A 27 6.35 -21.27 -14.06
C THR A 27 6.01 -20.10 -14.98
N ALA A 28 4.97 -19.32 -14.63
CA ALA A 28 4.54 -18.15 -15.36
C ALA A 28 3.85 -17.14 -14.45
N ILE A 29 4.00 -15.86 -14.76
CA ILE A 29 3.36 -14.75 -14.05
C ILE A 29 2.64 -13.88 -15.09
N THR A 30 1.38 -13.57 -14.85
CA THR A 30 0.65 -12.53 -15.60
C THR A 30 0.58 -11.26 -14.75
N GLY A 31 1.35 -10.25 -15.13
CA GLY A 31 1.32 -8.95 -14.49
C GLY A 31 0.23 -8.06 -15.10
N VAL A 32 -0.80 -7.74 -14.31
CA VAL A 32 -1.96 -6.98 -14.76
C VAL A 32 -1.90 -5.54 -14.25
N ALA A 33 -2.02 -4.57 -15.16
CA ALA A 33 -2.05 -3.16 -14.85
C ALA A 33 -2.89 -2.39 -15.88
N ARG A 34 -3.41 -1.21 -15.52
CA ARG A 34 -4.15 -0.32 -16.43
C ARG A 34 -3.26 0.35 -17.49
N ARG A 35 -1.98 0.43 -17.23
CA ARG A 35 -0.94 0.96 -18.14
C ARG A 35 0.25 0.03 -18.08
N LEU A 36 0.67 -0.44 -19.23
CA LEU A 36 1.78 -1.38 -19.33
C LEU A 36 3.10 -0.67 -19.00
N PRO A 37 4.00 -1.33 -18.25
CA PRO A 37 5.35 -0.82 -18.01
C PRO A 37 6.25 -1.12 -19.22
N LYS A 38 7.38 -0.43 -19.29
CA LYS A 38 8.46 -0.76 -20.24
C LYS A 38 9.44 -1.80 -19.67
N LEU A 39 9.09 -2.37 -18.51
CA LEU A 39 9.95 -3.29 -17.76
C LEU A 39 9.72 -4.73 -18.21
N GLU A 40 10.81 -5.41 -18.54
CA GLU A 40 10.81 -6.85 -18.75
C GLU A 40 11.29 -7.59 -17.51
N LEU A 41 10.54 -8.62 -17.10
CA LEU A 41 10.87 -9.47 -15.96
C LEU A 41 10.80 -10.95 -16.37
N PRO A 42 11.68 -11.81 -15.86
CA PRO A 42 11.62 -13.24 -16.15
C PRO A 42 10.27 -13.84 -15.81
N LYS A 43 9.80 -14.78 -16.62
CA LYS A 43 8.52 -15.49 -16.46
C LYS A 43 7.27 -14.58 -16.45
N THR A 44 7.39 -13.29 -16.75
CA THR A 44 6.31 -12.32 -16.62
C THR A 44 5.80 -11.88 -17.98
N GLU A 45 4.51 -12.07 -18.21
CA GLU A 45 3.75 -11.50 -19.32
C GLU A 45 2.88 -10.36 -18.79
N TRP A 46 2.90 -9.21 -19.47
CA TRP A 46 2.10 -8.07 -19.08
C TRP A 46 0.75 -8.05 -19.81
N ARG A 47 -0.32 -7.77 -19.07
CA ARG A 47 -1.69 -7.60 -19.60
C ARG A 47 -2.27 -6.27 -19.15
N GLU A 48 -2.81 -5.51 -20.11
CA GLU A 48 -3.54 -4.29 -19.82
C GLU A 48 -4.98 -4.63 -19.46
N ALA A 49 -5.40 -4.23 -18.24
CA ALA A 49 -6.78 -4.39 -17.80
C ALA A 49 -7.14 -3.43 -16.68
N ASP A 50 -8.39 -2.95 -16.70
CA ASP A 50 -9.03 -2.24 -15.59
C ASP A 50 -10.02 -3.18 -14.88
N VAL A 51 -9.91 -3.27 -13.56
CA VAL A 51 -10.75 -4.15 -12.74
C VAL A 51 -12.25 -3.84 -12.84
N LEU A 52 -12.62 -2.64 -13.29
CA LEU A 52 -14.01 -2.23 -13.46
C LEU A 52 -14.62 -2.69 -14.79
N GLY A 53 -13.83 -2.75 -15.85
CA GLY A 53 -14.34 -2.99 -17.20
C GLY A 53 -13.86 -4.28 -17.88
N ALA A 54 -12.78 -4.89 -17.38
CA ALA A 54 -12.17 -6.05 -18.01
C ALA A 54 -13.02 -7.33 -17.85
N ASP A 55 -12.85 -8.25 -18.80
CA ASP A 55 -13.25 -9.64 -18.67
C ASP A 55 -12.26 -10.37 -17.74
N LEU A 56 -12.59 -10.36 -16.45
CA LEU A 56 -11.76 -10.98 -15.42
C LEU A 56 -11.78 -12.50 -15.49
N ASP A 57 -12.86 -13.12 -15.96
CA ASP A 57 -12.94 -14.57 -16.07
C ASP A 57 -11.94 -15.09 -17.12
N ALA A 58 -11.87 -14.45 -18.28
CA ALA A 58 -10.86 -14.76 -19.30
C ALA A 58 -9.44 -14.48 -18.82
N LEU A 59 -9.24 -13.41 -18.07
CA LEU A 59 -7.93 -13.00 -17.53
C LEU A 59 -7.39 -14.00 -16.50
N LEU A 60 -8.27 -14.60 -15.67
CA LEU A 60 -7.90 -15.49 -14.57
C LEU A 60 -7.95 -16.98 -14.96
N ALA A 61 -8.39 -17.30 -16.17
CA ALA A 61 -8.50 -18.68 -16.63
C ALA A 61 -7.18 -19.46 -16.54
N GLY A 62 -7.21 -20.59 -15.83
CA GLY A 62 -6.05 -21.47 -15.65
C GLY A 62 -4.95 -20.91 -14.74
N ALA A 63 -5.23 -19.90 -13.94
CA ALA A 63 -4.35 -19.45 -12.87
C ALA A 63 -4.44 -20.40 -11.66
N ASP A 64 -3.30 -20.72 -11.04
CA ASP A 64 -3.24 -21.45 -9.78
C ASP A 64 -3.46 -20.52 -8.58
N ALA A 65 -3.03 -19.26 -8.72
CA ALA A 65 -3.15 -18.24 -7.68
C ALA A 65 -3.39 -16.85 -8.28
N VAL A 66 -4.18 -16.04 -7.57
CA VAL A 66 -4.39 -14.62 -7.85
C VAL A 66 -3.89 -13.80 -6.67
N VAL A 67 -3.08 -12.76 -6.97
CA VAL A 67 -2.65 -11.78 -5.98
C VAL A 67 -3.25 -10.43 -6.35
N HIS A 68 -4.16 -9.92 -5.51
CA HIS A 68 -4.84 -8.66 -5.76
C HIS A 68 -4.22 -7.52 -4.96
N LEU A 69 -3.47 -6.65 -5.66
CA LEU A 69 -2.73 -5.51 -5.12
C LEU A 69 -3.28 -4.16 -5.62
N ALA A 70 -4.22 -4.18 -6.59
CA ALA A 70 -4.72 -2.95 -7.17
C ALA A 70 -5.49 -2.12 -6.14
N TRP A 71 -5.07 -0.86 -5.97
CA TRP A 71 -5.68 0.07 -5.04
C TRP A 71 -5.49 1.50 -5.50
N ALA A 72 -6.54 2.30 -5.52
CA ALA A 72 -6.49 3.72 -5.84
C ALA A 72 -6.48 4.56 -4.54
N ILE A 73 -5.41 5.31 -4.32
CA ILE A 73 -5.33 6.32 -3.24
C ILE A 73 -5.78 7.68 -3.78
N GLN A 74 -5.54 7.94 -5.05
CA GLN A 74 -5.93 9.16 -5.76
C GLN A 74 -6.84 8.79 -6.95
N PRO A 75 -7.76 9.66 -7.34
CA PRO A 75 -8.01 11.01 -6.83
C PRO A 75 -8.77 11.01 -5.50
N ALA A 76 -8.21 11.63 -4.46
CA ALA A 76 -8.82 11.65 -3.12
C ALA A 76 -10.10 12.51 -3.04
N ARG A 77 -10.34 13.37 -4.03
CA ARG A 77 -11.51 14.25 -4.09
C ARG A 77 -12.71 13.61 -4.78
N ASP A 78 -12.48 12.64 -5.65
CA ASP A 78 -13.55 11.83 -6.24
C ASP A 78 -13.67 10.51 -5.46
N ARG A 79 -14.52 10.55 -4.43
CA ARG A 79 -14.76 9.40 -3.55
C ARG A 79 -15.54 8.30 -4.25
N ALA A 80 -16.42 8.65 -5.19
CA ALA A 80 -17.19 7.67 -5.95
C ALA A 80 -16.24 6.83 -6.82
N GLN A 81 -15.32 7.48 -7.55
CA GLN A 81 -14.34 6.79 -8.37
C GLN A 81 -13.39 5.93 -7.55
N THR A 82 -12.82 6.46 -6.45
CA THR A 82 -11.90 5.66 -5.63
C THR A 82 -12.60 4.46 -4.99
N ARG A 83 -13.84 4.63 -4.50
CA ARG A 83 -14.61 3.53 -3.93
C ARG A 83 -14.97 2.48 -4.98
N ALA A 84 -15.42 2.89 -6.18
CA ALA A 84 -15.70 1.97 -7.27
C ALA A 84 -14.47 1.09 -7.59
N ILE A 85 -13.28 1.71 -7.76
CA ILE A 85 -12.06 0.95 -8.04
C ILE A 85 -11.70 0.02 -6.87
N ASN A 86 -11.73 0.54 -5.65
CA ASN A 86 -11.21 -0.15 -4.47
C ASN A 86 -12.17 -1.22 -3.96
N VAL A 87 -13.45 -0.92 -3.84
CA VAL A 87 -14.43 -1.84 -3.25
C VAL A 87 -15.09 -2.69 -4.35
N ASP A 88 -15.74 -2.05 -5.33
CA ASP A 88 -16.48 -2.78 -6.34
C ASP A 88 -15.53 -3.55 -7.27
N GLY A 89 -14.38 -2.95 -7.62
CA GLY A 89 -13.32 -3.61 -8.39
C GLY A 89 -12.72 -4.82 -7.65
N SER A 90 -12.48 -4.71 -6.34
CA SER A 90 -12.01 -5.85 -5.54
C SER A 90 -13.05 -6.97 -5.45
N ALA A 91 -14.33 -6.63 -5.21
CA ALA A 91 -15.41 -7.61 -5.18
C ALA A 91 -15.53 -8.36 -6.52
N ARG A 92 -15.39 -7.67 -7.67
CA ARG A 92 -15.34 -8.30 -9.00
C ARG A 92 -14.18 -9.27 -9.16
N VAL A 93 -12.97 -8.88 -8.70
CA VAL A 93 -11.79 -9.75 -8.75
C VAL A 93 -12.01 -11.00 -7.91
N PHE A 94 -12.53 -10.87 -6.70
CA PHE A 94 -12.77 -12.00 -5.79
C PHE A 94 -13.79 -12.97 -6.39
N ALA A 95 -14.91 -12.46 -6.88
CA ALA A 95 -15.94 -13.26 -7.52
C ALA A 95 -15.43 -13.98 -8.79
N ALA A 96 -14.65 -13.29 -9.64
CA ALA A 96 -14.04 -13.91 -10.82
C ALA A 96 -13.01 -14.98 -10.44
N THR A 97 -12.22 -14.76 -9.37
CA THR A 97 -11.26 -15.74 -8.85
C THR A 97 -11.97 -17.04 -8.44
N ALA A 98 -13.08 -16.92 -7.71
CA ALA A 98 -13.89 -18.07 -7.32
C ALA A 98 -14.50 -18.79 -8.53
N ARG A 99 -15.12 -18.05 -9.47
CA ARG A 99 -15.72 -18.63 -10.69
C ARG A 99 -14.69 -19.34 -11.58
N ALA A 100 -13.48 -18.80 -11.69
CA ALA A 100 -12.40 -19.40 -12.46
C ALA A 100 -11.80 -20.66 -11.81
N GLY A 101 -12.27 -21.07 -10.62
CA GLY A 101 -11.77 -22.23 -9.90
C GLY A 101 -10.31 -22.10 -9.43
N VAL A 102 -9.84 -20.87 -9.23
CA VAL A 102 -8.49 -20.60 -8.75
C VAL A 102 -8.32 -21.12 -7.31
N GLY A 103 -7.25 -21.85 -7.04
CA GLY A 103 -7.04 -22.47 -5.72
C GLY A 103 -6.63 -21.49 -4.63
N THR A 104 -6.09 -20.32 -4.97
CA THR A 104 -5.54 -19.37 -3.98
C THR A 104 -5.82 -17.93 -4.36
N LEU A 105 -6.36 -17.16 -3.42
CA LEU A 105 -6.51 -15.72 -3.49
C LEU A 105 -5.70 -15.05 -2.39
N VAL A 106 -4.75 -14.19 -2.76
CA VAL A 106 -3.99 -13.36 -1.81
C VAL A 106 -4.37 -11.90 -2.00
N TYR A 107 -4.83 -11.25 -0.95
CA TYR A 107 -5.27 -9.87 -0.97
C TYR A 107 -4.35 -8.93 -0.20
N ALA A 108 -4.04 -7.78 -0.79
CA ALA A 108 -3.33 -6.69 -0.13
C ALA A 108 -4.30 -5.86 0.72
N SER A 109 -4.53 -6.29 1.95
CA SER A 109 -5.20 -5.48 2.94
C SER A 109 -4.26 -4.41 3.54
N SER A 110 -4.44 -3.98 4.76
CA SER A 110 -3.63 -2.94 5.41
C SER A 110 -3.89 -2.90 6.91
N VAL A 111 -2.95 -2.36 7.68
CA VAL A 111 -3.21 -1.89 9.04
C VAL A 111 -4.40 -0.91 9.10
N GLY A 112 -4.67 -0.22 7.99
CA GLY A 112 -5.82 0.68 7.86
C GLY A 112 -7.19 0.00 7.89
N ALA A 113 -7.29 -1.32 7.76
CA ALA A 113 -8.55 -2.03 7.91
C ALA A 113 -9.02 -2.11 9.36
N TYR A 114 -8.09 -2.01 10.30
CA TYR A 114 -8.42 -2.13 11.72
C TYR A 114 -9.25 -0.97 12.25
N SER A 115 -10.12 -1.28 13.23
CA SER A 115 -10.75 -0.30 14.10
C SER A 115 -9.71 0.46 14.93
N PRO A 116 -10.04 1.64 15.50
CA PRO A 116 -9.15 2.33 16.42
C PRO A 116 -8.61 1.39 17.50
N GLY A 117 -7.32 1.43 17.73
CA GLY A 117 -6.65 0.49 18.62
C GLY A 117 -5.93 1.14 19.80
N PRO A 118 -5.50 0.32 20.76
CA PRO A 118 -4.70 0.78 21.87
C PRO A 118 -3.34 1.28 21.39
N ARG A 119 -2.74 2.19 22.12
CA ARG A 119 -1.41 2.77 21.79
C ARG A 119 -0.31 2.26 22.73
N ASP A 120 -0.68 1.53 23.75
CA ASP A 120 0.19 0.98 24.81
C ASP A 120 0.54 -0.49 24.61
N ARG A 121 -0.17 -1.17 23.71
CA ARG A 121 0.07 -2.58 23.37
C ARG A 121 -0.15 -2.84 21.89
N ARG A 122 0.36 -3.95 21.39
CA ARG A 122 0.12 -4.45 20.03
C ARG A 122 -1.18 -5.27 19.98
N VAL A 123 -1.75 -5.35 18.79
CA VAL A 123 -2.95 -6.15 18.50
C VAL A 123 -2.61 -7.24 17.49
N ASP A 124 -3.20 -8.41 17.67
CA ASP A 124 -3.15 -9.52 16.74
C ASP A 124 -4.18 -9.37 15.61
N GLU A 125 -4.25 -10.35 14.74
CA GLU A 125 -5.14 -10.39 13.57
C GLU A 125 -6.63 -10.50 13.93
N GLY A 126 -6.95 -10.86 15.17
CA GLY A 126 -8.33 -10.90 15.71
C GLY A 126 -8.89 -9.54 16.12
N TRP A 127 -8.09 -8.44 16.08
CA TRP A 127 -8.61 -7.10 16.38
C TRP A 127 -9.67 -6.69 15.34
N PRO A 128 -10.78 -6.02 15.73
CA PRO A 128 -11.85 -5.64 14.83
C PRO A 128 -11.37 -4.85 13.59
N THR A 129 -11.99 -5.11 12.44
CA THR A 129 -11.67 -4.50 11.14
C THR A 129 -12.80 -3.64 10.58
N GLU A 130 -13.35 -2.74 11.41
CA GLU A 130 -14.40 -1.82 11.00
C GLU A 130 -13.85 -0.52 10.39
N GLY A 131 -12.53 -0.35 10.43
CA GLY A 131 -11.84 0.84 9.95
C GLY A 131 -11.94 2.02 10.90
N ILE A 132 -11.37 3.15 10.49
CA ILE A 132 -11.42 4.44 11.18
C ILE A 132 -12.39 5.33 10.40
N PRO A 133 -13.55 5.71 10.97
CA PRO A 133 -14.65 6.35 10.23
C PRO A 133 -14.29 7.66 9.52
N SER A 134 -13.33 8.42 10.07
CA SER A 134 -12.88 9.69 9.48
C SER A 134 -11.86 9.51 8.33
N SER A 135 -11.35 8.28 8.12
CA SER A 135 -10.41 7.95 7.05
C SER A 135 -11.10 7.14 5.96
N PHE A 136 -11.30 7.74 4.80
CA PHE A 136 -11.90 7.04 3.67
C PHE A 136 -11.11 5.78 3.24
N TYR A 137 -9.78 5.87 3.29
CA TYR A 137 -8.90 4.73 3.02
C TYR A 137 -9.21 3.56 3.96
N SER A 138 -9.38 3.86 5.23
CA SER A 138 -9.68 2.89 6.27
C SER A 138 -11.07 2.27 6.08
N VAL A 139 -12.08 3.12 5.80
CA VAL A 139 -13.45 2.68 5.52
C VAL A 139 -13.52 1.75 4.30
N ASP A 140 -12.81 2.09 3.21
CA ASP A 140 -12.78 1.26 2.01
C ASP A 140 -12.03 -0.05 2.28
N LYS A 141 -10.90 -0.05 3.02
CA LYS A 141 -10.17 -1.29 3.39
C LYS A 141 -11.04 -2.22 4.24
N ALA A 142 -11.75 -1.68 5.22
CA ALA A 142 -12.69 -2.45 6.03
C ALA A 142 -13.87 -3.00 5.20
N ALA A 143 -14.36 -2.24 4.23
CA ALA A 143 -15.41 -2.73 3.33
C ALA A 143 -14.93 -3.93 2.51
N VAL A 144 -13.71 -3.87 1.95
CA VAL A 144 -13.15 -4.99 1.17
C VAL A 144 -12.83 -6.21 2.03
N GLU A 145 -12.44 -6.04 3.30
CA GLU A 145 -12.30 -7.17 4.23
C GLU A 145 -13.64 -7.91 4.39
N ARG A 146 -14.76 -7.20 4.52
CA ARG A 146 -16.10 -7.82 4.60
C ARG A 146 -16.53 -8.53 3.30
N GLU A 147 -16.23 -7.95 2.14
CA GLU A 147 -16.45 -8.62 0.85
C GLU A 147 -15.65 -9.93 0.79
N LEU A 148 -14.42 -9.90 1.28
CA LEU A 148 -13.57 -11.09 1.31
C LEU A 148 -14.06 -12.15 2.29
N ASP A 149 -14.60 -11.74 3.46
CA ASP A 149 -15.26 -12.65 4.42
C ASP A 149 -16.45 -13.37 3.77
N ALA A 150 -17.27 -12.64 3.00
CA ALA A 150 -18.40 -13.21 2.29
C ALA A 150 -17.98 -14.23 1.21
N VAL A 151 -16.92 -13.92 0.47
CA VAL A 151 -16.35 -14.85 -0.54
C VAL A 151 -15.77 -16.10 0.13
N GLU A 152 -15.03 -15.94 1.21
CA GLU A 152 -14.42 -17.05 1.97
C GLU A 152 -15.50 -17.98 2.55
N ALA A 153 -16.61 -17.42 3.03
CA ALA A 153 -17.75 -18.20 3.53
C ALA A 153 -18.51 -18.93 2.40
N ALA A 154 -18.63 -18.32 1.21
CA ALA A 154 -19.33 -18.90 0.06
C ALA A 154 -18.48 -19.94 -0.70
N HIS A 155 -17.16 -19.86 -0.61
CA HIS A 155 -16.19 -20.66 -1.36
C HIS A 155 -15.11 -21.25 -0.42
N PRO A 156 -15.48 -22.22 0.44
CA PRO A 156 -14.53 -22.80 1.41
C PRO A 156 -13.35 -23.56 0.76
N GLU A 157 -13.50 -23.96 -0.51
CA GLU A 157 -12.43 -24.56 -1.31
C GLU A 157 -11.36 -23.52 -1.74
N LEU A 158 -11.71 -22.25 -1.83
CA LEU A 158 -10.78 -21.18 -2.17
C LEU A 158 -9.92 -20.84 -0.93
N ARG A 159 -8.63 -21.00 -1.05
CA ARG A 159 -7.68 -20.59 -0.01
C ARG A 159 -7.49 -19.07 -0.07
N VAL A 160 -8.05 -18.37 0.91
CA VAL A 160 -7.95 -16.91 1.02
C VAL A 160 -6.86 -16.54 2.03
N VAL A 161 -5.95 -15.65 1.62
CA VAL A 161 -4.94 -15.04 2.48
C VAL A 161 -5.00 -13.53 2.35
N ARG A 162 -5.06 -12.82 3.46
CA ARG A 162 -5.03 -11.35 3.50
C ARG A 162 -3.83 -10.85 4.28
N LEU A 163 -2.96 -10.08 3.63
CA LEU A 163 -1.83 -9.47 4.30
C LEU A 163 -2.21 -8.06 4.73
N ARG A 164 -1.97 -7.73 6.00
CA ARG A 164 -2.19 -6.40 6.58
C ARG A 164 -0.86 -5.72 6.85
N PRO A 165 -0.22 -5.13 5.84
CA PRO A 165 1.03 -4.43 6.03
C PRO A 165 0.86 -3.09 6.73
N GLY A 166 1.92 -2.67 7.44
CA GLY A 166 2.16 -1.28 7.80
C GLY A 166 2.47 -0.44 6.56
N ILE A 167 3.11 0.72 6.73
CA ILE A 167 3.51 1.55 5.59
C ILE A 167 4.65 0.87 4.83
N VAL A 168 4.42 0.56 3.55
CA VAL A 168 5.41 -0.12 2.71
C VAL A 168 6.32 0.89 2.03
N MET A 169 7.60 0.79 2.29
CA MET A 169 8.63 1.74 1.90
C MET A 169 9.71 1.09 1.04
N GLN A 170 10.18 1.80 0.03
CA GLN A 170 11.36 1.49 -0.77
C GLN A 170 11.85 2.73 -1.54
N ARG A 171 13.11 2.70 -1.98
CA ARG A 171 13.76 3.78 -2.71
C ARG A 171 13.01 4.14 -4.00
N GLY A 172 12.65 3.16 -4.82
CA GLY A 172 11.95 3.36 -6.10
C GLY A 172 10.51 3.88 -5.99
N ALA A 173 9.88 3.81 -4.80
CA ALA A 173 8.54 4.35 -4.56
C ALA A 173 8.55 5.75 -3.92
N ALA A 174 9.72 6.32 -3.62
CA ALA A 174 9.87 7.55 -2.85
C ALA A 174 9.10 8.72 -3.44
N GLU A 175 9.21 8.98 -4.73
CA GLU A 175 8.48 10.05 -5.42
C GLU A 175 6.96 9.82 -5.40
N GLY A 176 6.51 8.57 -5.51
CA GLY A 176 5.10 8.20 -5.37
C GLY A 176 4.57 8.51 -3.97
N VAL A 177 5.32 8.14 -2.93
CA VAL A 177 4.96 8.42 -1.52
C VAL A 177 4.91 9.94 -1.28
N ARG A 178 5.90 10.70 -1.74
CA ARG A 178 5.89 12.16 -1.65
C ARG A 178 4.66 12.77 -2.31
N ARG A 179 4.35 12.36 -3.54
CA ARG A 179 3.16 12.86 -4.26
C ARG A 179 1.86 12.55 -3.54
N LEU A 180 1.75 11.38 -2.93
CA LEU A 180 0.55 10.96 -2.20
C LEU A 180 0.32 11.76 -0.91
N PHE A 181 1.39 12.09 -0.18
CA PHE A 181 1.29 12.63 1.17
C PHE A 181 1.73 14.09 1.31
N ALA A 182 2.74 14.54 0.57
CA ALA A 182 3.28 15.89 0.67
C ALA A 182 2.88 16.80 -0.50
N GLY A 183 2.45 16.20 -1.60
CA GLY A 183 2.05 16.95 -2.81
C GLY A 183 3.24 17.55 -3.59
N PRO A 184 2.94 18.36 -4.64
CA PRO A 184 3.94 18.85 -5.57
C PRO A 184 4.82 19.98 -5.00
N PHE A 185 4.38 20.66 -3.94
CA PHE A 185 5.06 21.86 -3.42
C PHE A 185 6.24 21.56 -2.50
N LEU A 186 6.44 20.31 -2.06
CA LEU A 186 7.61 19.93 -1.28
C LEU A 186 8.65 19.29 -2.22
N PRO A 187 9.73 20.00 -2.60
CA PRO A 187 10.77 19.42 -3.45
C PRO A 187 11.49 18.28 -2.71
N GLY A 188 11.48 17.06 -3.26
CA GLY A 188 12.14 15.90 -2.66
C GLY A 188 13.62 16.15 -2.34
N ARG A 189 14.31 16.87 -3.24
CA ARG A 189 15.73 17.25 -3.09
C ARG A 189 16.04 18.11 -1.83
N LEU A 190 15.03 18.76 -1.24
CA LEU A 190 15.18 19.52 0.01
C LEU A 190 15.00 18.63 1.26
N LEU A 191 14.52 17.39 1.10
CA LEU A 191 14.39 16.44 2.21
C LEU A 191 15.76 15.79 2.55
N ARG A 192 16.79 16.64 2.71
CA ARG A 192 18.13 16.21 3.09
C ARG A 192 18.38 16.47 4.57
N PRO A 193 19.11 15.56 5.26
CA PRO A 193 19.54 15.80 6.63
C PRO A 193 20.25 17.14 6.77
N GLY A 194 19.77 17.96 7.71
CA GLY A 194 20.32 19.30 7.98
C GLY A 194 19.71 20.44 7.16
N LEU A 195 18.91 20.18 6.11
CA LEU A 195 18.21 21.26 5.38
C LEU A 195 16.81 21.54 5.95
N ILE A 196 16.21 20.58 6.64
CA ILE A 196 14.94 20.79 7.33
C ILE A 196 15.25 21.12 8.78
N PRO A 197 15.02 22.36 9.24
CA PRO A 197 15.38 22.74 10.60
C PRO A 197 14.44 22.17 11.66
N VAL A 198 13.17 21.95 11.30
CA VAL A 198 12.10 21.55 12.25
C VAL A 198 11.18 20.52 11.63
N VAL A 199 10.84 19.48 12.40
CA VAL A 199 9.80 18.50 12.10
C VAL A 199 8.68 18.65 13.13
N PRO A 200 7.41 18.82 12.74
CA PRO A 200 6.29 18.82 13.68
C PRO A 200 6.22 17.50 14.44
N ASP A 201 6.30 17.56 15.77
CA ASP A 201 6.11 16.39 16.65
C ASP A 201 4.66 16.36 17.15
N VAL A 202 3.80 15.72 16.37
CA VAL A 202 2.38 15.55 16.72
C VAL A 202 2.27 14.38 17.69
N ARG A 203 1.97 14.69 18.95
CA ARG A 203 1.86 13.67 20.01
C ARG A 203 0.86 12.57 19.62
N GLY A 204 1.31 11.34 19.71
CA GLY A 204 0.50 10.16 19.40
C GLY A 204 0.64 9.64 17.96
N VAL A 205 1.30 10.36 17.06
CA VAL A 205 1.64 9.82 15.74
C VAL A 205 2.76 8.81 15.89
N CYS A 206 2.41 7.55 15.64
CA CYS A 206 3.34 6.43 15.64
C CYS A 206 2.79 5.37 14.68
N PHE A 207 3.63 4.80 13.83
CA PHE A 207 3.21 3.84 12.82
C PHE A 207 4.30 2.80 12.58
N GLN A 208 3.89 1.64 12.08
CA GLN A 208 4.82 0.62 11.66
C GLN A 208 5.08 0.73 10.16
N ALA A 209 6.33 0.54 9.80
CA ALA A 209 6.77 0.47 8.41
C ALA A 209 7.41 -0.89 8.13
N VAL A 210 7.48 -1.24 6.85
CA VAL A 210 8.13 -2.45 6.38
C VAL A 210 8.72 -2.18 4.98
N HIS A 211 9.85 -2.79 4.68
CA HIS A 211 10.44 -2.65 3.34
C HIS A 211 9.67 -3.48 2.31
N SER A 212 9.56 -2.98 1.07
CA SER A 212 8.80 -3.66 0.01
C SER A 212 9.33 -5.06 -0.33
N ALA A 213 10.64 -5.30 -0.24
CA ALA A 213 11.20 -6.62 -0.44
C ALA A 213 10.76 -7.61 0.65
N ASP A 214 10.65 -7.16 1.91
CA ASP A 214 10.16 -8.00 3.01
C ASP A 214 8.67 -8.29 2.85
N VAL A 215 7.89 -7.32 2.36
CA VAL A 215 6.46 -7.55 2.02
C VAL A 215 6.33 -8.51 0.85
N ALA A 216 7.20 -8.41 -0.17
CA ALA A 216 7.22 -9.35 -1.29
C ALA A 216 7.46 -10.80 -0.82
N GLN A 217 8.38 -11.02 0.13
CA GLN A 217 8.58 -12.33 0.75
C GLN A 217 7.31 -12.82 1.47
N ALA A 218 6.59 -11.93 2.18
CA ALA A 218 5.33 -12.29 2.83
C ALA A 218 4.26 -12.73 1.80
N TYR A 219 4.10 -12.00 0.69
CA TYR A 219 3.20 -12.39 -0.40
C TYR A 219 3.63 -13.71 -1.03
N ARG A 220 4.91 -13.91 -1.30
CA ARG A 220 5.43 -15.18 -1.83
C ARG A 220 5.08 -16.36 -0.90
N LEU A 221 5.32 -16.22 0.39
CA LEU A 221 4.96 -17.24 1.37
C LEU A 221 3.45 -17.49 1.38
N ALA A 222 2.62 -16.44 1.36
CA ALA A 222 1.17 -16.55 1.28
C ALA A 222 0.70 -17.30 0.02
N VAL A 223 1.38 -17.13 -1.11
CA VAL A 223 1.07 -17.84 -2.36
C VAL A 223 1.53 -19.30 -2.31
N LEU A 224 2.80 -19.53 -1.93
CA LEU A 224 3.46 -20.84 -2.09
C LEU A 224 3.21 -21.80 -0.93
N ARG A 225 2.90 -21.32 0.27
CA ARG A 225 2.63 -22.17 1.44
C ARG A 225 1.18 -22.65 1.42
N PRO A 226 0.91 -23.95 1.31
CA PRO A 226 -0.46 -24.48 1.24
C PRO A 226 -1.24 -24.33 2.55
N ASP A 227 -0.55 -24.18 3.66
CA ASP A 227 -1.08 -24.00 5.01
C ASP A 227 -1.38 -22.52 5.36
N ALA A 228 -0.90 -21.55 4.55
CA ALA A 228 -1.19 -20.14 4.76
C ALA A 228 -2.68 -19.82 4.55
N ARG A 229 -3.38 -19.30 5.56
CA ARG A 229 -4.83 -18.98 5.51
C ARG A 229 -5.20 -17.83 6.44
N GLY A 230 -6.22 -17.06 6.05
CA GLY A 230 -6.72 -15.94 6.84
C GLY A 230 -5.82 -14.72 6.84
N ALA A 231 -5.79 -13.97 7.92
CA ALA A 231 -5.07 -12.69 8.01
C ALA A 231 -3.67 -12.84 8.60
N TYR A 232 -2.73 -12.02 8.10
CA TYR A 232 -1.38 -11.91 8.67
C TYR A 232 -0.96 -10.44 8.73
N ASN A 233 -0.52 -10.01 9.89
CA ASN A 233 0.11 -8.71 10.10
C ASN A 233 1.54 -8.70 9.57
N VAL A 234 1.91 -7.66 8.81
CA VAL A 234 3.23 -7.56 8.17
C VAL A 234 3.86 -6.21 8.50
N ALA A 235 4.84 -6.20 9.39
CA ALA A 235 5.54 -4.97 9.78
C ALA A 235 6.92 -5.28 10.35
N ALA A 236 7.87 -4.34 10.21
CA ALA A 236 9.09 -4.38 11.00
C ALA A 236 8.77 -4.11 12.48
N GLU A 237 9.61 -4.63 13.38
CA GLU A 237 9.28 -4.67 14.81
C GLU A 237 9.16 -3.29 15.46
N ALA A 238 10.16 -2.42 15.23
CA ALA A 238 10.19 -1.11 15.85
C ALA A 238 9.28 -0.14 15.09
N PRO A 239 8.30 0.50 15.74
CA PRO A 239 7.51 1.53 15.09
C PRO A 239 8.33 2.80 14.87
N LEU A 240 7.91 3.60 13.89
CA LEU A 240 8.44 4.93 13.63
C LEU A 240 7.55 5.99 14.26
N ASP A 241 8.17 6.96 14.94
CA ASP A 241 7.56 8.19 15.42
C ASP A 241 8.19 9.42 14.76
N LEU A 242 7.55 10.57 14.91
CA LEU A 242 8.02 11.81 14.32
C LEU A 242 9.37 12.29 14.91
N ARG A 243 9.71 11.88 16.12
CA ARG A 243 11.03 12.18 16.74
C ARG A 243 12.13 11.37 16.10
N THR A 244 11.87 10.11 15.75
CA THR A 244 12.79 9.28 14.99
C THR A 244 13.03 9.87 13.60
N ILE A 245 11.96 10.31 12.93
CA ILE A 245 12.06 11.02 11.64
C ILE A 245 12.87 12.32 11.78
N ALA A 246 12.60 13.12 12.81
CA ALA A 246 13.37 14.34 13.07
C ALA A 246 14.88 14.06 13.27
N ARG A 247 15.21 13.02 14.05
CA ARG A 247 16.63 12.60 14.24
C ARG A 247 17.29 12.21 12.91
N ARG A 248 16.59 11.44 12.03
CA ARG A 248 17.13 11.06 10.71
C ARG A 248 17.35 12.26 9.80
N LEU A 249 16.51 13.27 9.89
CA LEU A 249 16.62 14.53 9.15
C LEU A 249 17.56 15.54 9.80
N LYS A 250 18.14 15.24 10.98
CA LYS A 250 18.92 16.19 11.80
C LYS A 250 18.14 17.46 12.10
N ALA A 251 16.84 17.35 12.30
CA ALA A 251 15.89 18.41 12.56
C ALA A 251 15.49 18.46 14.05
N LEU A 252 15.03 19.61 14.50
CA LEU A 252 14.46 19.75 15.85
C LEU A 252 13.00 19.30 15.85
N PRO A 253 12.56 18.40 16.74
CA PRO A 253 11.15 18.09 16.89
C PRO A 253 10.43 19.25 17.60
N ALA A 254 9.42 19.83 16.95
CA ALA A 254 8.58 20.89 17.52
C ALA A 254 7.22 20.31 17.95
N PRO A 255 6.88 20.29 19.24
CA PRO A 255 5.61 19.76 19.70
C PRO A 255 4.42 20.50 19.10
N VAL A 256 3.50 19.75 18.50
CA VAL A 256 2.25 20.27 17.90
C VAL A 256 1.05 19.50 18.47
N PRO A 257 0.05 20.18 19.05
CA PRO A 257 -1.20 19.52 19.44
C PRO A 257 -1.89 18.84 18.25
N ALA A 258 -2.38 17.62 18.43
CA ALA A 258 -3.00 16.86 17.34
C ALA A 258 -4.21 17.59 16.73
N ALA A 259 -5.02 18.29 17.54
CA ALA A 259 -6.14 19.10 17.07
C ALA A 259 -5.70 20.24 16.14
N LEU A 260 -4.59 20.92 16.47
CA LEU A 260 -4.02 21.98 15.65
C LEU A 260 -3.45 21.41 14.33
N ALA A 261 -2.69 20.32 14.40
CA ALA A 261 -2.18 19.65 13.22
C ALA A 261 -3.32 19.23 12.28
N ARG A 262 -4.39 18.64 12.84
CA ARG A 262 -5.59 18.26 12.10
C ARG A 262 -6.29 19.45 11.44
N ALA A 263 -6.42 20.57 12.15
CA ALA A 263 -7.02 21.79 11.61
C ALA A 263 -6.19 22.37 10.45
N VAL A 264 -4.86 22.39 10.56
CA VAL A 264 -3.95 22.83 9.50
C VAL A 264 -4.05 21.91 8.28
N VAL A 265 -4.03 20.58 8.48
CA VAL A 265 -4.22 19.62 7.38
C VAL A 265 -5.58 19.81 6.70
N ALA A 266 -6.65 20.03 7.47
CA ALA A 266 -7.98 20.26 6.92
C ALA A 266 -8.08 21.59 6.13
N ALA A 267 -7.47 22.66 6.63
CA ALA A 267 -7.45 23.94 5.95
C ALA A 267 -6.65 23.89 4.64
N THR A 268 -5.45 23.34 4.68
CA THR A 268 -4.57 23.21 3.50
C THR A 268 -5.16 22.26 2.44
N TRP A 269 -5.83 21.19 2.87
CA TRP A 269 -6.55 20.31 1.95
C TRP A 269 -7.76 21.02 1.30
N ARG A 270 -8.57 21.78 2.08
CA ARG A 270 -9.67 22.58 1.52
C ARG A 270 -9.17 23.63 0.54
N ALA A 271 -8.07 24.29 0.86
CA ALA A 271 -7.41 25.25 -0.02
C ALA A 271 -6.69 24.63 -1.23
N ARG A 272 -6.72 23.31 -1.40
CA ARG A 272 -6.05 22.56 -2.48
C ARG A 272 -4.52 22.72 -2.52
N LEU A 273 -3.91 23.03 -1.38
CA LEU A 273 -2.46 23.19 -1.26
C LEU A 273 -1.72 21.83 -1.11
N GLN A 274 -2.43 20.78 -0.74
CA GLN A 274 -1.89 19.43 -0.59
C GLN A 274 -2.97 18.36 -0.83
N PRO A 275 -2.59 17.10 -1.20
CA PRO A 275 -3.52 16.08 -1.65
C PRO A 275 -4.17 15.26 -0.53
N THR A 276 -3.71 15.41 0.71
CA THR A 276 -4.01 14.49 1.81
C THR A 276 -5.14 15.01 2.68
N PRO A 277 -6.33 14.40 2.69
CA PRO A 277 -7.40 14.78 3.61
C PRO A 277 -7.02 14.46 5.06
N PRO A 278 -7.65 15.14 6.05
CA PRO A 278 -7.31 14.99 7.47
C PRO A 278 -7.49 13.57 8.01
N GLY A 279 -8.29 12.74 7.36
CA GLY A 279 -8.47 11.33 7.71
C GLY A 279 -7.18 10.48 7.66
N TRP A 280 -6.13 10.92 6.95
CA TRP A 280 -4.82 10.26 7.01
C TRP A 280 -4.10 10.53 8.33
N LEU A 281 -4.20 11.74 8.87
CA LEU A 281 -3.69 12.04 10.21
C LEU A 281 -4.49 11.28 11.27
N ASP A 282 -5.81 11.22 11.12
CA ASP A 282 -6.68 10.44 12.03
C ASP A 282 -6.28 8.95 12.00
N LEU A 283 -5.97 8.39 10.82
CA LEU A 283 -5.44 7.03 10.68
C LEU A 283 -4.11 6.86 11.42
N ALA A 284 -3.16 7.77 11.23
CA ALA A 284 -1.86 7.71 11.91
C ALA A 284 -1.96 7.83 13.44
N LEU A 285 -2.99 8.53 13.94
CA LEU A 285 -3.25 8.70 15.37
C LEU A 285 -3.98 7.51 16.00
N GLN A 286 -4.79 6.78 15.24
CA GLN A 286 -5.75 5.80 15.77
C GLN A 286 -5.46 4.36 15.37
N ALA A 287 -4.73 4.12 14.26
CA ALA A 287 -4.40 2.75 13.84
C ALA A 287 -3.58 2.04 14.93
N PRO A 288 -3.89 0.78 15.25
CA PRO A 288 -3.15 0.03 16.25
C PRO A 288 -1.72 -0.27 15.79
N LEU A 289 -0.85 -0.57 16.75
CA LEU A 289 0.41 -1.26 16.46
C LEU A 289 0.12 -2.76 16.37
N MET A 290 0.60 -3.37 15.30
CA MET A 290 0.34 -4.79 14.99
C MET A 290 1.35 -5.70 15.65
N ASP A 291 0.88 -6.81 16.18
CA ASP A 291 1.68 -7.98 16.52
C ASP A 291 1.90 -8.82 15.24
N THR A 292 3.14 -9.22 14.99
CA THR A 292 3.53 -10.01 13.82
C THR A 292 3.95 -11.44 14.21
N THR A 293 3.58 -11.90 15.40
CA THR A 293 3.95 -13.24 15.90
C THR A 293 3.40 -14.33 15.00
N ARG A 294 2.14 -14.22 14.59
CA ARG A 294 1.48 -15.24 13.76
C ARG A 294 2.21 -15.51 12.45
N ILE A 295 2.55 -14.48 11.69
CA ILE A 295 3.25 -14.68 10.39
C ILE A 295 4.65 -15.28 10.59
N ARG A 296 5.32 -14.96 11.71
CA ARG A 296 6.64 -15.51 12.04
C ARG A 296 6.56 -16.99 12.39
N GLU A 297 5.58 -17.38 13.19
CA GLU A 297 5.41 -18.76 13.65
C GLU A 297 4.86 -19.66 12.56
N GLU A 298 3.80 -19.23 11.86
CA GLU A 298 3.14 -20.06 10.86
C GLU A 298 3.88 -20.08 9.52
N LEU A 299 4.39 -18.94 9.04
CA LEU A 299 5.01 -18.86 7.71
C LEU A 299 6.55 -18.77 7.76
N GLY A 300 7.15 -18.60 8.93
CA GLY A 300 8.60 -18.40 9.08
C GLY A 300 9.08 -17.04 8.57
N TRP A 301 8.18 -16.11 8.29
CA TRP A 301 8.54 -14.77 7.78
C TRP A 301 9.23 -13.92 8.85
N ARG A 302 10.29 -13.25 8.45
CA ARG A 302 10.96 -12.26 9.30
C ARG A 302 11.43 -11.10 8.42
N PRO A 303 11.22 -9.82 8.82
CA PRO A 303 11.76 -8.71 8.06
C PRO A 303 13.28 -8.70 8.13
N GLU A 304 13.93 -8.54 6.98
CA GLU A 304 15.40 -8.42 6.88
C GLU A 304 15.85 -6.98 7.13
N ARG A 305 14.94 -6.01 6.91
CA ARG A 305 15.21 -4.57 7.10
C ARG A 305 14.37 -4.01 8.24
N SER A 306 15.00 -3.16 9.04
CA SER A 306 14.28 -2.40 10.05
C SER A 306 13.40 -1.30 9.42
N ALA A 307 12.41 -0.82 10.17
CA ALA A 307 11.59 0.31 9.73
C ALA A 307 12.41 1.58 9.44
N VAL A 308 13.50 1.79 10.19
CA VAL A 308 14.42 2.93 9.98
C VAL A 308 15.15 2.78 8.65
N GLN A 309 15.68 1.59 8.32
CA GLN A 309 16.34 1.35 7.03
C GLN A 309 15.35 1.55 5.87
N ALA A 310 14.12 1.02 5.97
CA ALA A 310 13.09 1.24 4.97
C ALA A 310 12.76 2.74 4.77
N PHE A 311 12.76 3.52 5.85
CA PHE A 311 12.58 4.97 5.80
C PHE A 311 13.79 5.68 5.18
N ASP A 312 15.02 5.25 5.50
CA ASP A 312 16.24 5.79 4.91
C ASP A 312 16.27 5.58 3.40
N ASP A 313 15.86 4.39 2.91
CA ASP A 313 15.73 4.11 1.47
C ASP A 313 14.77 5.09 0.77
N VAL A 314 13.66 5.47 1.43
CA VAL A 314 12.76 6.51 0.90
C VAL A 314 13.43 7.88 0.88
N LEU A 315 14.16 8.26 1.92
CA LEU A 315 14.88 9.53 1.94
C LEU A 315 15.95 9.62 0.84
N GLU A 316 16.72 8.56 0.65
CA GLU A 316 17.70 8.46 -0.44
C GLU A 316 17.01 8.54 -1.80
N GLY A 317 15.90 7.81 -1.98
CA GLY A 317 15.11 7.87 -3.20
C GLY A 317 14.58 9.26 -3.54
N LEU A 318 14.17 10.03 -2.52
CA LEU A 318 13.73 11.41 -2.69
C LEU A 318 14.88 12.36 -3.09
N GLN A 319 16.07 12.14 -2.51
CA GLN A 319 17.27 12.95 -2.81
C GLN A 319 17.75 12.72 -4.24
N ASP A 320 17.68 11.49 -4.71
CA ASP A 320 18.15 11.05 -6.02
C ASP A 320 17.06 11.12 -7.10
N ALA A 321 15.84 11.54 -6.75
CA ALA A 321 14.65 11.47 -7.60
C ALA A 321 14.46 10.06 -8.19
N ALA A 322 14.67 9.03 -7.37
CA ALA A 322 14.60 7.65 -7.79
C ALA A 322 13.16 7.21 -8.13
N GLY A 323 13.03 6.38 -9.13
CA GLY A 323 11.78 5.76 -9.57
C GLY A 323 12.00 4.37 -10.11
N GLU A 324 10.96 3.78 -10.67
CA GLU A 324 10.96 2.51 -11.38
C GLU A 324 10.40 2.71 -12.79
N ASP A 325 10.75 1.82 -13.73
CA ASP A 325 10.25 1.85 -15.11
C ASP A 325 8.78 1.40 -15.21
N THR A 326 7.97 1.88 -14.29
CA THR A 326 6.52 1.62 -14.23
C THR A 326 5.75 2.92 -14.06
N PRO A 327 4.57 3.07 -14.68
CA PRO A 327 3.84 4.34 -14.67
C PRO A 327 3.51 4.90 -13.28
N PRO A 328 3.16 4.07 -12.26
CA PRO A 328 2.90 4.61 -10.92
C PRO A 328 4.14 5.06 -10.14
N LEU A 329 5.31 4.48 -10.48
CA LEU A 329 6.57 4.70 -9.75
C LEU A 329 7.60 5.46 -10.56
N ALA A 330 7.23 5.99 -11.74
CA ALA A 330 8.13 6.76 -12.60
C ALA A 330 8.74 7.95 -11.85
N ALA A 331 10.04 8.17 -12.10
CA ALA A 331 10.79 9.26 -11.50
C ALA A 331 10.39 10.64 -12.07
N GLY A 332 10.50 11.66 -11.26
CA GLY A 332 10.67 13.06 -11.62
C GLY A 332 9.69 13.64 -12.64
N ASP A 333 10.23 14.26 -13.68
CA ASP A 333 9.50 15.07 -14.65
C ASP A 333 8.73 14.25 -15.71
N ASP A 334 9.03 12.97 -15.84
CA ASP A 334 8.32 12.03 -16.72
C ASP A 334 6.97 11.56 -16.14
N ALA A 335 6.64 11.97 -14.91
CA ALA A 335 5.34 11.67 -14.32
C ALA A 335 4.27 12.57 -14.96
N PRO A 336 3.32 12.02 -15.73
CA PRO A 336 2.26 12.82 -16.33
C PRO A 336 1.49 13.57 -15.24
N GLY A 337 1.31 14.88 -15.40
CA GLY A 337 0.38 15.67 -14.58
C GLY A 337 0.95 16.74 -13.66
N ARG A 338 2.27 17.02 -13.60
CA ARG A 338 2.83 18.05 -12.69
C ARG A 338 2.29 19.46 -12.95
N THR A 339 2.24 19.88 -14.20
CA THR A 339 1.64 21.17 -14.59
C THR A 339 0.12 21.16 -14.46
N GLN A 340 -0.50 20.01 -14.62
CA GLN A 340 -1.94 19.82 -14.51
C GLN A 340 -2.39 19.78 -13.05
N GLU A 341 -1.62 19.19 -12.14
CA GLU A 341 -1.88 19.20 -10.69
C GLU A 341 -1.89 20.62 -10.11
N VAL A 342 -1.07 21.53 -10.64
CA VAL A 342 -1.08 22.94 -10.24
C VAL A 342 -2.34 23.66 -10.77
N ARG A 343 -2.82 23.30 -11.98
CA ARG A 343 -4.01 23.94 -12.61
C ARG A 343 -5.33 23.38 -12.10
N THR A 344 -5.41 22.07 -11.84
CA THR A 344 -6.67 21.38 -11.48
C THR A 344 -6.84 21.17 -9.98
N GLY A 345 -5.82 21.53 -9.21
CA GLY A 345 -5.74 21.27 -7.77
C GLY A 345 -5.17 19.88 -7.48
N VAL A 346 -4.29 19.86 -6.49
CA VAL A 346 -3.59 18.66 -6.05
C VAL A 346 -4.57 17.56 -5.65
N GLY A 347 -4.39 16.38 -6.21
CA GLY A 347 -5.25 15.20 -5.92
C GLY A 347 -6.33 14.93 -6.96
N SER A 348 -6.37 15.66 -8.10
CA SER A 348 -7.15 15.27 -9.27
C SER A 348 -6.21 14.75 -10.36
N ARG A 349 -6.43 13.54 -10.82
CA ARG A 349 -5.86 13.06 -12.09
C ARG A 349 -6.90 13.28 -13.17
N ALA A 350 -6.93 14.47 -13.76
CA ALA A 350 -7.74 14.72 -14.94
C ALA A 350 -7.09 14.03 -16.14
N GLY A 351 -7.83 13.17 -16.84
CA GLY A 351 -7.49 12.68 -18.17
C GLY A 351 -6.64 11.40 -18.21
N GLU A 352 -7.01 10.39 -17.45
CA GLU A 352 -6.57 9.01 -17.70
C GLU A 352 -7.76 8.08 -17.91
#